data_3853b84716fabc04118b190ee99e8e6a
#
_entry.id   3853b84716fabc04118b190ee99e8e6a
#
_cell.length_a   1.000
_cell.length_b   1.000
_cell.length_c   1.000
_cell.angle_alpha   90.00
_cell.angle_beta   90.00
_cell.angle_gamma   90.00
#
_symmetry.space_group_name_H-M   'P 1'
#
loop_
_entity.id
_entity.type
_entity.pdbx_description
1 polymer ?
#
loop_
_entity_poly.entity_id
_entity_poly.type
_entity_poly.pdbx_seq_one_letter_code
_entity_poly.pdbx_strand_id
1 'polypeptide(L)'
;MKFNAMSRRDFVQLCGLGAAGVALSGTLAACGSSSSGSASSAKSGSGYTLVKSGKLTMISNFYFPPFVSMNEKTGDFEGFDVDVYKAVCKKLKLKPRILPSVQFDTIVPTIKQGGKADVSIGAITITDDRKKEIDFTNPYLDSNQSIVVKKGSAATTQDQLNAKGMQIAVQSGTTGESWAQENLPKATIVPLDDIIQAMTGVQTGLYNACVADLPVTSYEIKQAYSDLEIPEGGEIPTGEQYGIVVSKKNPGLTKAINKALKELKSDGTMDSLEKKWFGTTI
;
A
#
# COMPACT_ATOMS: atom_id res chain seq x y z
N MET A 1 -25.56 -27.85 24.42
CA MET A 1 -24.69 -28.90 23.86
C MET A 1 -23.25 -28.55 24.17
N LYS A 2 -22.56 -29.38 24.99
CA LYS A 2 -21.16 -29.14 25.40
C LYS A 2 -20.26 -29.75 24.34
N PHE A 3 -19.42 -28.92 23.70
CA PHE A 3 -18.36 -29.40 22.82
C PHE A 3 -17.15 -29.82 23.68
N ASN A 4 -16.85 -31.10 23.70
CA ASN A 4 -15.62 -31.64 24.31
C ASN A 4 -14.44 -31.35 23.37
N ALA A 5 -13.41 -30.73 23.90
CA ALA A 5 -12.15 -30.50 23.23
C ALA A 5 -11.40 -31.84 23.05
N MET A 6 -11.05 -32.19 21.81
CA MET A 6 -10.26 -33.37 21.47
C MET A 6 -8.81 -33.15 21.86
N SER A 7 -8.22 -34.08 22.61
CA SER A 7 -6.84 -34.06 23.08
C SER A 7 -5.84 -34.37 21.96
N ARG A 8 -4.67 -33.70 22.01
CA ARG A 8 -3.56 -33.91 21.04
C ARG A 8 -3.05 -35.35 20.94
N ARG A 9 -3.41 -36.25 21.87
CA ARG A 9 -3.06 -37.66 21.86
C ARG A 9 -3.94 -38.51 20.94
N ASP A 10 -5.17 -38.08 20.66
CA ASP A 10 -6.12 -38.83 19.86
C ASP A 10 -5.87 -38.72 18.35
N PHE A 11 -5.09 -37.69 17.93
CA PHE A 11 -4.73 -37.48 16.53
C PHE A 11 -3.61 -38.40 16.01
N VAL A 12 -2.77 -38.97 16.91
CA VAL A 12 -1.61 -39.77 16.51
C VAL A 12 -1.96 -41.26 16.32
N GLN A 13 -3.11 -41.73 16.78
CA GLN A 13 -3.49 -43.14 16.68
C GLN A 13 -4.24 -43.54 15.39
N LEU A 14 -4.55 -42.56 14.50
CA LEU A 14 -5.29 -42.85 13.27
C LEU A 14 -4.42 -43.10 12.02
N CYS A 15 -3.10 -43.09 12.12
CA CYS A 15 -2.16 -43.28 11.01
C CYS A 15 -1.30 -44.54 11.12
N GLY A 16 -1.84 -45.62 11.61
CA GLY A 16 -1.09 -46.86 11.65
C GLY A 16 -2.00 -48.11 11.57
N LEU A 17 -2.09 -48.68 10.38
CA LEU A 17 -2.22 -50.13 10.15
C LEU A 17 -2.77 -50.40 8.72
N GLY A 18 -1.99 -51.09 7.93
CA GLY A 18 -2.46 -51.62 6.64
C GLY A 18 -1.37 -51.93 5.62
N ALA A 19 -0.43 -52.81 5.98
CA ALA A 19 0.45 -53.44 4.99
C ALA A 19 0.11 -54.92 4.86
N ALA A 20 -0.33 -55.38 3.70
CA ALA A 20 -0.14 -56.76 3.20
C ALA A 20 -0.57 -56.85 1.73
N GLY A 21 0.33 -57.02 0.86
CA GLY A 21 0.67 -57.77 -0.28
C GLY A 21 -0.44 -58.24 -1.25
N VAL A 22 -0.16 -58.06 -2.54
CA VAL A 22 -0.08 -59.11 -3.55
C VAL A 22 0.59 -58.53 -4.82
N ALA A 23 1.63 -59.19 -5.28
CA ALA A 23 2.29 -58.93 -6.56
C ALA A 23 1.48 -59.50 -7.72
N LEU A 24 1.32 -58.77 -8.82
CA LEU A 24 1.13 -59.34 -10.16
C LEU A 24 1.61 -58.32 -11.21
N SER A 25 2.49 -58.79 -12.04
CA SER A 25 3.18 -58.18 -13.15
C SER A 25 2.24 -57.65 -14.25
N GLY A 26 2.55 -56.47 -14.78
CA GLY A 26 1.91 -55.93 -15.98
C GLY A 26 2.55 -54.61 -16.39
N THR A 27 3.48 -54.68 -17.34
CA THR A 27 4.09 -53.56 -18.03
C THR A 27 3.08 -52.74 -18.79
N LEU A 28 3.05 -51.43 -18.56
CA LEU A 28 2.70 -50.43 -19.57
C LEU A 28 3.22 -49.08 -19.16
N ALA A 29 4.09 -48.52 -19.98
CA ALA A 29 4.63 -47.17 -19.86
C ALA A 29 3.52 -46.13 -20.03
N ALA A 30 3.38 -45.26 -19.03
CA ALA A 30 2.69 -44.00 -19.19
C ALA A 30 3.45 -42.92 -18.40
N CYS A 31 4.10 -42.02 -19.11
CA CYS A 31 4.67 -40.80 -18.59
C CYS A 31 3.59 -39.98 -17.88
N GLY A 32 3.52 -40.08 -16.59
CA GLY A 32 2.73 -39.17 -15.73
C GLY A 32 3.62 -38.05 -15.24
N SER A 33 3.63 -36.93 -15.96
CA SER A 33 4.22 -35.70 -15.50
C SER A 33 3.47 -35.23 -14.27
N SER A 34 4.06 -35.37 -13.11
CA SER A 34 3.63 -34.65 -11.90
C SER A 34 3.81 -33.14 -12.14
N SER A 35 2.74 -32.48 -12.57
CA SER A 35 2.68 -31.03 -12.64
C SER A 35 2.65 -30.47 -11.23
N SER A 36 3.83 -30.20 -10.67
CA SER A 36 3.99 -29.18 -9.64
C SER A 36 3.46 -27.88 -10.24
N GLY A 37 2.39 -27.34 -9.66
CA GLY A 37 1.75 -26.12 -10.11
C GLY A 37 2.68 -24.92 -9.95
N SER A 38 3.60 -24.74 -10.86
CA SER A 38 4.26 -23.47 -11.09
C SER A 38 3.21 -22.51 -11.62
N ALA A 39 2.94 -21.43 -10.89
CA ALA A 39 2.13 -20.33 -11.35
C ALA A 39 2.72 -19.82 -12.68
N SER A 40 2.11 -20.24 -13.79
CA SER A 40 2.53 -19.88 -15.14
C SER A 40 2.24 -18.40 -15.33
N SER A 41 3.27 -17.55 -15.23
CA SER A 41 3.21 -16.15 -15.64
C SER A 41 2.95 -16.12 -17.16
N ALA A 42 1.72 -15.83 -17.55
CA ALA A 42 1.35 -15.71 -18.95
C ALA A 42 2.04 -14.47 -19.56
N LYS A 43 3.00 -14.68 -20.46
CA LYS A 43 3.52 -13.60 -21.29
C LYS A 43 2.38 -13.05 -22.14
N SER A 44 1.96 -11.82 -21.85
CA SER A 44 1.12 -11.02 -22.76
C SER A 44 1.97 -10.64 -23.97
N GLY A 45 1.41 -10.63 -25.19
CA GLY A 45 2.09 -10.14 -26.40
C GLY A 45 2.52 -8.66 -26.31
N SER A 46 2.28 -7.99 -25.20
CA SER A 46 2.59 -6.60 -24.87
C SER A 46 3.98 -6.37 -24.28
N GLY A 47 4.83 -7.41 -24.17
CA GLY A 47 6.22 -7.26 -23.67
C GLY A 47 6.36 -7.22 -22.14
N TYR A 48 5.31 -7.56 -21.38
CA TYR A 48 5.34 -7.70 -19.91
C TYR A 48 4.59 -8.96 -19.45
N THR A 49 4.81 -9.35 -18.20
CA THR A 49 4.12 -10.48 -17.57
C THR A 49 3.14 -9.99 -16.51
N LEU A 50 2.11 -10.79 -16.24
CA LEU A 50 1.09 -10.52 -15.22
C LEU A 50 0.95 -11.73 -14.29
N VAL A 51 0.72 -11.48 -13.00
CA VAL A 51 0.41 -12.52 -12.00
C VAL A 51 -0.86 -13.29 -12.38
N LYS A 52 -1.85 -12.60 -12.93
CA LYS A 52 -3.08 -13.21 -13.45
C LYS A 52 -3.31 -12.74 -14.89
N SER A 53 -3.32 -13.67 -15.84
CA SER A 53 -3.55 -13.34 -17.25
C SER A 53 -4.80 -12.47 -17.44
N GLY A 54 -4.65 -11.38 -18.22
CA GLY A 54 -5.71 -10.43 -18.54
C GLY A 54 -6.17 -9.53 -17.38
N LYS A 55 -5.50 -9.60 -16.22
CA LYS A 55 -5.81 -8.76 -15.06
C LYS A 55 -4.55 -8.07 -14.55
N LEU A 56 -4.63 -6.78 -14.27
CA LEU A 56 -3.61 -6.07 -13.49
C LEU A 56 -3.91 -6.29 -12.02
N THR A 57 -3.00 -6.89 -11.28
CA THR A 57 -3.20 -7.17 -9.85
C THR A 57 -2.51 -6.12 -9.00
N MET A 58 -3.27 -5.48 -8.12
CA MET A 58 -2.82 -4.40 -7.24
C MET A 58 -2.89 -4.84 -5.78
N ILE A 59 -1.88 -4.42 -4.99
CA ILE A 59 -1.92 -4.36 -3.52
C ILE A 59 -1.79 -2.90 -3.08
N SER A 60 -2.32 -2.57 -1.91
CA SER A 60 -2.13 -1.28 -1.25
C SER A 60 -2.43 -1.39 0.25
N ASN A 61 -2.07 -0.36 1.00
CA ASN A 61 -2.59 -0.10 2.34
C ASN A 61 -3.80 0.83 2.21
N PHE A 62 -5.02 0.32 2.44
CA PHE A 62 -6.26 1.06 2.21
C PHE A 62 -6.71 1.89 3.42
N TYR A 63 -5.77 2.53 4.11
CA TYR A 63 -6.00 3.45 5.23
C TYR A 63 -5.33 4.81 4.99
N PHE A 64 -5.38 5.31 3.73
CA PHE A 64 -4.70 6.53 3.32
C PHE A 64 -5.60 7.40 2.39
N PRO A 65 -6.77 7.87 2.91
CA PRO A 65 -7.67 8.71 2.12
C PRO A 65 -7.05 10.10 1.87
N PRO A 66 -7.42 10.78 0.79
CA PRO A 66 -8.39 10.40 -0.24
C PRO A 66 -7.80 9.51 -1.34
N PHE A 67 -6.58 9.02 -1.23
CA PHE A 67 -5.89 8.24 -2.26
C PHE A 67 -6.39 6.80 -2.34
N VAL A 68 -6.37 6.11 -1.23
CA VAL A 68 -6.84 4.72 -1.10
C VAL A 68 -7.55 4.51 0.23
N SER A 69 -8.79 4.04 0.17
CA SER A 69 -9.60 3.72 1.34
C SER A 69 -10.56 2.57 1.03
N MET A 70 -11.15 2.04 2.06
CA MET A 70 -12.25 1.09 1.95
C MET A 70 -13.56 1.78 2.34
N ASN A 71 -14.55 1.73 1.45
CA ASN A 71 -15.88 2.22 1.76
C ASN A 71 -16.55 1.28 2.77
N GLU A 72 -16.79 1.78 3.97
CA GLU A 72 -17.35 0.98 5.09
C GLU A 72 -18.75 0.43 4.81
N LYS A 73 -19.51 1.10 3.92
CA LYS A 73 -20.90 0.69 3.61
C LYS A 73 -20.97 -0.41 2.57
N THR A 74 -20.05 -0.38 1.57
CA THR A 74 -20.08 -1.32 0.44
C THR A 74 -18.97 -2.37 0.53
N GLY A 75 -17.91 -2.11 1.29
CA GLY A 75 -16.69 -2.92 1.33
C GLY A 75 -15.81 -2.76 0.10
N ASP A 76 -16.14 -1.84 -0.80
CA ASP A 76 -15.37 -1.58 -2.00
C ASP A 76 -14.16 -0.71 -1.70
N PHE A 77 -13.10 -0.89 -2.47
CA PHE A 77 -11.95 0.00 -2.45
C PHE A 77 -12.21 1.23 -3.33
N GLU A 78 -11.94 2.41 -2.77
CA GLU A 78 -12.15 3.71 -3.41
C GLU A 78 -10.98 4.67 -3.13
N GLY A 79 -10.94 5.79 -3.85
CA GLY A 79 -9.93 6.82 -3.71
C GLY A 79 -9.38 7.27 -5.07
N PHE A 80 -8.65 8.37 -5.04
CA PHE A 80 -8.01 8.93 -6.24
C PHE A 80 -7.13 7.89 -6.94
N ASP A 81 -6.26 7.23 -6.20
CA ASP A 81 -5.33 6.23 -6.73
C ASP A 81 -6.03 4.96 -7.21
N VAL A 82 -7.15 4.57 -6.58
CA VAL A 82 -7.98 3.47 -7.04
C VAL A 82 -8.60 3.80 -8.40
N ASP A 83 -9.04 5.05 -8.59
CA ASP A 83 -9.60 5.50 -9.86
C ASP A 83 -8.52 5.65 -10.94
N VAL A 84 -7.33 6.18 -10.61
CA VAL A 84 -6.16 6.20 -11.51
C VAL A 84 -5.80 4.78 -11.95
N TYR A 85 -5.71 3.84 -11.00
CA TYR A 85 -5.45 2.44 -11.30
C TYR A 85 -6.50 1.83 -12.25
N LYS A 86 -7.79 2.07 -12.00
CA LYS A 86 -8.87 1.59 -12.88
C LYS A 86 -8.76 2.21 -14.27
N ALA A 87 -8.40 3.50 -14.38
CA ALA A 87 -8.18 4.19 -15.65
C ALA A 87 -6.95 3.62 -16.40
N VAL A 88 -5.86 3.33 -15.71
CA VAL A 88 -4.68 2.62 -16.26
C VAL A 88 -5.09 1.23 -16.78
N CYS A 89 -5.85 0.46 -16.00
CA CYS A 89 -6.36 -0.85 -16.44
C CYS A 89 -7.15 -0.73 -17.77
N LYS A 90 -8.02 0.28 -17.88
CA LYS A 90 -8.80 0.55 -19.11
C LYS A 90 -7.89 0.84 -20.30
N LYS A 91 -6.87 1.69 -20.15
CA LYS A 91 -5.88 1.99 -21.20
C LYS A 91 -5.11 0.75 -21.64
N LEU A 92 -4.73 -0.09 -20.70
CA LEU A 92 -4.01 -1.34 -20.97
C LEU A 92 -4.91 -2.50 -21.43
N LYS A 93 -6.25 -2.29 -21.50
CA LYS A 93 -7.26 -3.31 -21.81
C LYS A 93 -7.18 -4.52 -20.86
N LEU A 94 -6.86 -4.28 -19.59
CA LEU A 94 -6.80 -5.26 -18.51
C LEU A 94 -8.00 -5.09 -17.58
N LYS A 95 -8.42 -6.19 -16.94
CA LYS A 95 -9.40 -6.13 -15.85
C LYS A 95 -8.70 -5.77 -14.53
N PRO A 96 -9.25 -4.86 -13.72
CA PRO A 96 -8.70 -4.59 -12.39
C PRO A 96 -8.87 -5.82 -11.48
N ARG A 97 -7.87 -6.07 -10.65
CA ARG A 97 -7.88 -7.05 -9.57
C ARG A 97 -7.19 -6.45 -8.36
N ILE A 98 -7.96 -6.04 -7.36
CA ILE A 98 -7.45 -5.47 -6.12
C ILE A 98 -7.44 -6.59 -5.06
N LEU A 99 -6.32 -6.73 -4.36
CA LEU A 99 -6.17 -7.67 -3.24
C LEU A 99 -6.57 -7.00 -1.92
N PRO A 100 -6.84 -7.76 -0.86
CA PRO A 100 -7.04 -7.21 0.48
C PRO A 100 -5.91 -6.30 0.91
N SER A 101 -6.22 -5.36 1.82
CA SER A 101 -5.26 -4.42 2.41
C SER A 101 -4.05 -5.14 3.00
N VAL A 102 -2.89 -4.53 2.86
CA VAL A 102 -1.63 -4.98 3.47
C VAL A 102 -1.02 -3.85 4.29
N GLN A 103 -0.11 -4.15 5.20
CA GLN A 103 0.66 -3.12 5.89
C GLN A 103 1.59 -2.41 4.90
N PHE A 104 1.74 -1.09 5.06
CA PHE A 104 2.45 -0.25 4.09
C PHE A 104 3.91 -0.66 3.89
N ASP A 105 4.62 -0.95 4.97
CA ASP A 105 6.02 -1.38 4.99
C ASP A 105 6.26 -2.72 4.27
N THR A 106 5.20 -3.54 4.08
CA THR A 106 5.28 -4.81 3.37
C THR A 106 5.14 -4.68 1.85
N ILE A 107 4.75 -3.50 1.34
CA ILE A 107 4.47 -3.29 -0.10
C ILE A 107 5.74 -3.47 -0.94
N VAL A 108 6.81 -2.75 -0.62
CA VAL A 108 8.09 -2.80 -1.37
C VAL A 108 8.66 -4.22 -1.39
N PRO A 109 8.81 -4.92 -0.26
CA PRO A 109 9.25 -6.31 -0.25
C PRO A 109 8.38 -7.24 -1.08
N THR A 110 7.05 -7.08 -1.02
CA THR A 110 6.10 -7.93 -1.76
C THR A 110 6.23 -7.73 -3.27
N ILE A 111 6.31 -6.49 -3.76
CA ILE A 111 6.49 -6.20 -5.19
C ILE A 111 7.88 -6.63 -5.68
N LYS A 112 8.94 -6.44 -4.87
CA LYS A 112 10.29 -6.92 -5.17
C LYS A 112 10.33 -8.43 -5.34
N GLN A 113 9.71 -9.17 -4.44
CA GLN A 113 9.62 -10.62 -4.52
C GLN A 113 8.89 -11.07 -5.78
N GLY A 114 7.79 -10.40 -6.12
CA GLY A 114 6.91 -10.74 -7.24
C GLY A 114 5.96 -11.90 -6.96
N GLY A 115 5.12 -12.24 -7.94
CA GLY A 115 4.21 -13.41 -7.88
C GLY A 115 2.90 -13.17 -7.13
N LYS A 116 2.81 -12.17 -6.25
CA LYS A 116 1.58 -11.84 -5.50
C LYS A 116 0.77 -10.73 -6.17
N ALA A 117 1.44 -9.66 -6.58
CA ALA A 117 0.84 -8.53 -7.27
C ALA A 117 1.74 -8.02 -8.39
N ASP A 118 1.15 -7.32 -9.34
CA ASP A 118 1.84 -6.70 -10.47
C ASP A 118 2.30 -5.29 -10.13
N VAL A 119 1.47 -4.56 -9.37
CA VAL A 119 1.68 -3.15 -9.03
C VAL A 119 1.22 -2.84 -7.61
N SER A 120 1.70 -1.70 -7.10
CA SER A 120 1.09 -1.00 -5.98
C SER A 120 0.94 0.48 -6.32
N ILE A 121 -0.19 1.05 -5.88
CA ILE A 121 -0.48 2.49 -5.93
C ILE A 121 -1.21 2.83 -4.63
N GLY A 122 -0.92 3.98 -4.03
CA GLY A 122 -1.46 4.41 -2.74
C GLY A 122 -0.53 5.47 -2.14
N ALA A 123 -0.38 6.60 -2.84
CA ALA A 123 0.46 7.72 -2.43
C ALA A 123 1.92 7.30 -2.09
N ILE A 124 2.52 6.42 -2.91
CA ILE A 124 3.85 5.88 -2.61
C ILE A 124 4.92 6.82 -3.14
N THR A 125 5.60 7.49 -2.23
CA THR A 125 6.69 8.42 -2.54
C THR A 125 7.84 7.72 -3.25
N ILE A 126 8.27 8.31 -4.35
CA ILE A 126 9.47 7.93 -5.10
C ILE A 126 10.69 8.36 -4.29
N THR A 127 11.45 7.41 -3.74
CA THR A 127 12.72 7.67 -3.05
C THR A 127 13.86 6.86 -3.66
N ASP A 128 15.09 7.34 -3.48
CA ASP A 128 16.25 6.62 -4.02
C ASP A 128 16.46 5.26 -3.34
N ASP A 129 16.12 5.14 -2.06
CA ASP A 129 16.20 3.86 -1.37
C ASP A 129 15.17 2.86 -1.91
N ARG A 130 13.93 3.28 -2.12
CA ARG A 130 12.91 2.44 -2.74
C ARG A 130 13.28 2.07 -4.18
N LYS A 131 13.87 3.00 -4.96
CA LYS A 131 14.36 2.74 -6.32
C LYS A 131 15.47 1.68 -6.37
N LYS A 132 16.22 1.46 -5.30
CA LYS A 132 17.22 0.35 -5.25
C LYS A 132 16.53 -1.01 -5.32
N GLU A 133 15.32 -1.11 -4.77
CA GLU A 133 14.58 -2.36 -4.57
C GLU A 133 13.53 -2.64 -5.65
N ILE A 134 12.83 -1.63 -6.08
CA ILE A 134 11.69 -1.68 -7.01
C ILE A 134 11.83 -0.65 -8.12
N ASP A 135 10.98 -0.75 -9.13
CA ASP A 135 10.85 0.24 -10.18
C ASP A 135 9.62 1.13 -9.92
N PHE A 136 9.67 2.36 -10.37
CA PHE A 136 8.58 3.32 -10.32
C PHE A 136 8.18 3.77 -11.71
N THR A 137 6.92 4.10 -11.88
CA THR A 137 6.49 4.90 -13.04
C THR A 137 7.04 6.32 -12.94
N ASN A 138 6.84 7.11 -14.00
CA ASN A 138 6.94 8.55 -13.91
C ASN A 138 6.00 9.04 -12.80
N PRO A 139 6.34 10.14 -12.13
CA PRO A 139 5.48 10.73 -11.10
C PRO A 139 4.12 11.13 -11.69
N TYR A 140 3.08 10.93 -10.89
CA TYR A 140 1.73 11.31 -11.28
C TYR A 140 1.15 12.43 -10.42
N LEU A 141 1.74 12.70 -9.25
CA LEU A 141 1.31 13.74 -8.32
C LEU A 141 2.47 14.19 -7.44
N ASP A 142 2.52 15.49 -7.10
CA ASP A 142 3.48 16.07 -6.16
C ASP A 142 2.92 16.04 -4.73
N SER A 143 3.80 15.96 -3.73
CA SER A 143 3.43 15.92 -2.32
C SER A 143 4.48 16.62 -1.45
N ASN A 144 4.08 16.91 -0.23
CA ASN A 144 4.91 17.37 0.86
C ASN A 144 4.54 16.61 2.14
N GLN A 145 5.33 16.74 3.19
CA GLN A 145 4.99 16.26 4.52
C GLN A 145 4.29 17.35 5.35
N SER A 146 3.69 16.94 6.45
CA SER A 146 3.09 17.85 7.43
C SER A 146 3.22 17.34 8.85
N ILE A 147 3.29 18.29 9.78
CA ILE A 147 3.10 18.04 11.21
C ILE A 147 1.64 18.36 11.54
N VAL A 148 0.98 17.45 12.22
CA VAL A 148 -0.39 17.63 12.72
C VAL A 148 -0.39 17.57 14.23
N VAL A 149 -1.05 18.53 14.85
CA VAL A 149 -1.23 18.63 16.30
C VAL A 149 -2.71 18.79 16.66
N LYS A 150 -3.05 18.59 17.92
CA LYS A 150 -4.37 18.95 18.42
C LYS A 150 -4.46 20.47 18.56
N LYS A 151 -5.59 21.07 18.20
CA LYS A 151 -5.85 22.48 18.37
C LYS A 151 -5.65 22.91 19.82
N GLY A 152 -4.91 24.01 20.00
CA GLY A 152 -4.56 24.51 21.33
C GLY A 152 -3.41 23.76 22.02
N SER A 153 -2.68 22.92 21.31
CA SER A 153 -1.47 22.27 21.83
C SER A 153 -0.40 23.32 22.19
N ALA A 154 0.33 23.08 23.29
CA ALA A 154 1.42 23.96 23.72
C ALA A 154 2.67 23.81 22.83
N ALA A 155 2.89 22.66 22.22
CA ALA A 155 3.98 22.39 21.29
C ALA A 155 3.43 22.29 19.87
N THR A 156 3.75 23.26 19.02
CA THR A 156 3.24 23.39 17.66
C THR A 156 4.34 23.54 16.62
N THR A 157 5.57 23.80 17.04
CA THR A 157 6.72 23.94 16.15
C THR A 157 7.62 22.71 16.19
N GLN A 158 8.39 22.51 15.13
CA GLN A 158 9.38 21.45 15.07
C GLN A 158 10.33 21.47 16.28
N ASP A 159 10.83 22.63 16.68
CA ASP A 159 11.74 22.75 17.83
C ASP A 159 11.08 22.36 19.15
N GLN A 160 9.82 22.74 19.37
CA GLN A 160 9.07 22.36 20.57
C GLN A 160 8.76 20.86 20.61
N LEU A 161 8.47 20.28 19.45
CA LEU A 161 8.18 18.83 19.31
C LEU A 161 9.47 17.98 19.37
N ASN A 162 10.64 18.56 19.04
CA ASN A 162 11.93 17.88 19.17
C ASN A 162 12.47 17.94 20.60
N ALA A 163 11.71 17.43 21.55
CA ALA A 163 12.07 17.48 22.97
C ALA A 163 11.82 16.11 23.65
N LYS A 164 12.56 15.84 24.73
CA LYS A 164 12.36 14.64 25.54
C LYS A 164 10.95 14.61 26.13
N GLY A 165 10.28 13.48 26.00
CA GLY A 165 8.90 13.28 26.47
C GLY A 165 7.83 13.56 25.40
N MET A 166 8.19 14.17 24.27
CA MET A 166 7.29 14.27 23.12
C MET A 166 7.16 12.92 22.43
N GLN A 167 5.95 12.54 22.08
CA GLN A 167 5.62 11.32 21.33
C GLN A 167 5.03 11.72 19.98
N ILE A 168 5.69 11.33 18.91
CA ILE A 168 5.33 11.68 17.54
C ILE A 168 4.88 10.41 16.83
N ALA A 169 3.60 10.33 16.50
CA ALA A 169 3.03 9.20 15.79
C ALA A 169 3.33 9.29 14.30
N VAL A 170 3.64 8.18 13.68
CA VAL A 170 3.92 8.06 12.24
C VAL A 170 3.39 6.73 11.74
N GLN A 171 3.14 6.62 10.44
CA GLN A 171 2.89 5.31 9.85
C GLN A 171 4.22 4.64 9.50
N SER A 172 4.35 3.36 9.87
CA SER A 172 5.56 2.56 9.65
C SER A 172 5.94 2.45 8.17
N GLY A 173 7.23 2.62 7.85
CA GLY A 173 7.81 2.50 6.52
C GLY A 173 7.56 3.70 5.59
N THR A 174 6.97 4.80 6.10
CA THR A 174 6.70 6.02 5.31
C THR A 174 7.89 6.98 5.29
N THR A 175 7.84 7.94 4.38
CA THR A 175 8.79 9.07 4.37
C THR A 175 8.54 10.01 5.53
N GLY A 176 7.30 10.09 6.03
CA GLY A 176 6.97 10.81 7.27
C GLY A 176 7.66 10.22 8.49
N GLU A 177 7.75 8.89 8.62
CA GLU A 177 8.55 8.25 9.67
C GLU A 177 10.03 8.61 9.54
N SER A 178 10.60 8.48 8.34
CA SER A 178 12.01 8.79 8.10
C SER A 178 12.31 10.25 8.42
N TRP A 179 11.43 11.17 7.98
CA TRP A 179 11.57 12.60 8.27
C TRP A 179 11.53 12.86 9.79
N ALA A 180 10.57 12.25 10.51
CA ALA A 180 10.43 12.44 11.94
C ALA A 180 11.66 11.90 12.72
N GLN A 181 12.20 10.75 12.33
CA GLN A 181 13.42 10.18 12.93
C GLN A 181 14.64 11.09 12.71
N GLU A 182 14.77 11.68 11.54
CA GLU A 182 15.89 12.57 11.21
C GLU A 182 15.78 13.94 11.86
N ASN A 183 14.58 14.52 11.87
CA ASN A 183 14.38 15.92 12.25
C ASN A 183 13.89 16.12 13.69
N LEU A 184 13.40 15.06 14.36
CA LEU A 184 12.93 15.07 15.74
C LEU A 184 13.67 14.06 16.62
N PRO A 185 15.03 14.01 16.59
CA PRO A 185 15.80 12.94 17.23
C PRO A 185 15.71 12.92 18.78
N LYS A 186 15.20 13.98 19.42
CA LYS A 186 15.00 14.03 20.87
C LYS A 186 13.61 13.53 21.29
N ALA A 187 12.66 13.49 20.38
CA ALA A 187 11.32 12.95 20.61
C ALA A 187 11.33 11.41 20.54
N THR A 188 10.26 10.82 21.03
CA THR A 188 9.99 9.38 20.82
C THR A 188 9.13 9.25 19.57
N ILE A 189 9.67 8.66 18.51
CA ILE A 189 8.90 8.36 17.30
C ILE A 189 8.16 7.04 17.54
N VAL A 190 6.84 7.05 17.28
CA VAL A 190 5.94 5.91 17.51
C VAL A 190 5.39 5.45 16.16
N PRO A 191 5.99 4.43 15.54
CA PRO A 191 5.47 3.86 14.29
C PRO A 191 4.21 3.03 14.55
N LEU A 192 3.20 3.23 13.70
CA LEU A 192 1.88 2.59 13.75
C LEU A 192 1.56 1.94 12.40
N ASP A 193 0.56 1.07 12.38
CA ASP A 193 0.17 0.33 11.18
C ASP A 193 -0.46 1.21 10.10
N ASP A 194 -1.16 2.29 10.51
CA ASP A 194 -1.81 3.22 9.60
C ASP A 194 -1.89 4.65 10.16
N ILE A 195 -2.15 5.61 9.26
CA ILE A 195 -2.23 7.04 9.60
C ILE A 195 -3.48 7.37 10.42
N ILE A 196 -4.56 6.62 10.26
CA ILE A 196 -5.80 6.86 10.99
C ILE A 196 -5.60 6.62 12.49
N GLN A 197 -4.82 5.58 12.85
CA GLN A 197 -4.41 5.34 14.24
C GLN A 197 -3.55 6.50 14.76
N ALA A 198 -2.63 7.02 13.96
CA ALA A 198 -1.77 8.13 14.35
C ALA A 198 -2.59 9.40 14.62
N MET A 199 -3.47 9.79 13.71
CA MET A 199 -4.33 10.97 13.87
C MET A 199 -5.32 10.82 15.04
N THR A 200 -5.92 9.63 15.21
CA THR A 200 -6.79 9.33 16.37
C THR A 200 -6.02 9.45 17.69
N GLY A 201 -4.78 8.98 17.71
CA GLY A 201 -3.93 9.11 18.88
C GLY A 201 -3.60 10.55 19.25
N VAL A 202 -3.38 11.43 18.25
CA VAL A 202 -3.21 12.87 18.48
C VAL A 202 -4.51 13.51 18.96
N GLN A 203 -5.65 13.17 18.35
CA GLN A 203 -6.95 13.70 18.74
C GLN A 203 -7.31 13.37 20.20
N THR A 204 -7.02 12.16 20.62
CA THR A 204 -7.29 11.70 22.00
C THR A 204 -6.24 12.15 23.01
N GLY A 205 -5.13 12.74 22.55
CA GLY A 205 -4.03 13.20 23.41
C GLY A 205 -3.05 12.10 23.83
N LEU A 206 -3.10 10.93 23.18
CA LEU A 206 -2.14 9.85 23.40
C LEU A 206 -0.76 10.23 22.83
N TYR A 207 -0.74 10.95 21.71
CA TYR A 207 0.47 11.46 21.07
C TYR A 207 0.42 13.00 20.99
N ASN A 208 1.59 13.63 20.99
CA ASN A 208 1.69 15.09 20.93
C ASN A 208 1.49 15.62 19.49
N ALA A 209 1.93 14.86 18.51
CA ALA A 209 1.79 15.19 17.10
C ALA A 209 1.80 13.92 16.25
N CYS A 210 1.41 14.04 14.98
CA CYS A 210 1.78 13.05 13.96
C CYS A 210 2.44 13.74 12.76
N VAL A 211 3.25 12.97 12.03
CA VAL A 211 3.86 13.39 10.76
C VAL A 211 3.38 12.48 9.65
N ALA A 212 2.84 13.10 8.59
CA ALA A 212 2.35 12.39 7.42
C ALA A 212 2.20 13.35 6.23
N ASP A 213 1.88 12.77 5.08
CA ASP A 213 1.73 13.49 3.82
C ASP A 213 0.64 14.57 3.89
N LEU A 214 1.00 15.77 3.48
CA LEU A 214 0.15 16.97 3.53
C LEU A 214 -1.22 16.80 2.87
N PRO A 215 -1.36 16.18 1.69
CA PRO A 215 -2.66 16.00 1.06
C PRO A 215 -3.60 15.11 1.89
N VAL A 216 -3.05 14.10 2.58
CA VAL A 216 -3.81 13.17 3.43
C VAL A 216 -4.27 13.86 4.70
N THR A 217 -3.36 14.48 5.43
CA THR A 217 -3.69 15.16 6.68
C THR A 217 -4.66 16.31 6.47
N SER A 218 -4.47 17.11 5.39
CA SER A 218 -5.38 18.20 5.03
C SER A 218 -6.80 17.70 4.70
N TYR A 219 -6.90 16.54 4.04
CA TYR A 219 -8.19 15.90 3.75
C TYR A 219 -8.84 15.40 5.04
N GLU A 220 -8.13 14.63 5.86
CA GLU A 220 -8.65 14.01 7.07
C GLU A 220 -9.07 15.05 8.12
N ILE A 221 -8.34 16.13 8.30
CA ILE A 221 -8.72 17.25 9.18
C ILE A 221 -10.08 17.82 8.79
N LYS A 222 -10.35 17.96 7.49
CA LYS A 222 -11.63 18.48 7.00
C LYS A 222 -12.78 17.49 7.16
N GLN A 223 -12.52 16.18 7.04
CA GLN A 223 -13.56 15.16 7.00
C GLN A 223 -13.90 14.59 8.38
N ALA A 224 -12.91 14.30 9.20
CA ALA A 224 -13.09 13.51 10.41
C ALA A 224 -12.40 14.07 11.66
N TYR A 225 -11.35 14.87 11.50
CA TYR A 225 -10.48 15.29 12.60
C TYR A 225 -10.51 16.82 12.81
N SER A 226 -11.69 17.42 12.93
CA SER A 226 -11.86 18.89 13.06
C SER A 226 -11.16 19.49 14.30
N ASP A 227 -10.81 18.67 15.29
CA ASP A 227 -10.06 19.07 16.49
C ASP A 227 -8.54 19.11 16.28
N LEU A 228 -8.08 18.63 15.11
CA LEU A 228 -6.68 18.69 14.72
C LEU A 228 -6.43 19.86 13.78
N GLU A 229 -5.16 20.25 13.67
CA GLU A 229 -4.68 21.27 12.74
C GLU A 229 -3.26 20.98 12.28
N ILE A 230 -2.91 21.52 11.12
CA ILE A 230 -1.53 21.74 10.70
C ILE A 230 -1.18 23.14 11.19
N PRO A 231 -0.31 23.28 12.20
CA PRO A 231 0.01 24.58 12.76
C PRO A 231 0.80 25.45 11.76
N GLU A 232 0.95 26.72 12.04
CA GLU A 232 1.83 27.61 11.27
C GLU A 232 3.26 27.04 11.24
N GLY A 233 3.82 26.89 10.02
CA GLY A 233 5.10 26.21 9.80
C GLY A 233 5.05 24.68 9.91
N GLY A 234 3.87 24.08 10.05
CA GLY A 234 3.68 22.63 10.08
C GLY A 234 3.63 21.98 8.70
N GLU A 235 3.53 22.76 7.62
CA GLU A 235 3.75 22.26 6.25
C GLU A 235 5.25 22.16 6.00
N ILE A 236 5.69 20.98 5.54
CA ILE A 236 7.10 20.65 5.34
C ILE A 236 7.34 20.47 3.84
N PRO A 237 8.00 21.42 3.18
CA PRO A 237 8.23 21.37 1.72
C PRO A 237 9.32 20.34 1.38
N THR A 238 8.97 19.06 1.34
CA THR A 238 9.89 17.96 1.01
C THR A 238 10.08 17.79 -0.50
N GLY A 239 9.16 18.30 -1.32
CA GLY A 239 9.19 18.13 -2.77
C GLY A 239 9.04 16.67 -3.20
N GLU A 240 8.31 15.89 -2.44
CA GLU A 240 8.04 14.49 -2.73
C GLU A 240 7.13 14.32 -3.94
N GLN A 241 7.25 13.17 -4.60
CA GLN A 241 6.43 12.80 -5.73
C GLN A 241 5.95 11.37 -5.60
N TYR A 242 4.69 11.12 -5.96
CA TYR A 242 4.12 9.78 -5.96
C TYR A 242 4.29 9.07 -7.29
N GLY A 243 4.58 7.77 -7.24
CA GLY A 243 4.69 6.89 -8.39
C GLY A 243 4.01 5.54 -8.16
N ILE A 244 3.59 4.91 -9.26
CA ILE A 244 3.10 3.53 -9.22
C ILE A 244 4.31 2.60 -9.13
N VAL A 245 4.27 1.69 -8.17
CA VAL A 245 5.34 0.73 -7.90
C VAL A 245 5.18 -0.50 -8.78
N VAL A 246 6.28 -0.92 -9.40
CA VAL A 246 6.37 -2.12 -10.27
C VAL A 246 7.63 -2.90 -9.91
N SER A 247 7.63 -4.22 -10.11
CA SER A 247 8.85 -5.00 -9.94
C SER A 247 9.90 -4.67 -11.00
N LYS A 248 11.17 -4.49 -10.61
CA LYS A 248 12.30 -4.36 -11.55
C LYS A 248 12.42 -5.51 -12.54
N LYS A 249 11.83 -6.66 -12.21
CA LYS A 249 11.78 -7.83 -13.11
C LYS A 249 10.79 -7.65 -14.27
N ASN A 250 9.99 -6.56 -14.26
CA ASN A 250 8.91 -6.33 -15.23
C ASN A 250 8.95 -4.91 -15.84
N PRO A 251 10.11 -4.47 -16.41
CA PRO A 251 10.27 -3.11 -16.94
C PRO A 251 9.33 -2.80 -18.11
N GLY A 252 8.85 -3.84 -18.79
CA GLY A 252 7.83 -3.69 -19.84
C GLY A 252 6.51 -3.19 -19.29
N LEU A 253 6.11 -3.60 -18.07
CA LEU A 253 4.91 -3.13 -17.41
C LEU A 253 5.05 -1.66 -16.98
N THR A 254 6.20 -1.27 -16.44
CA THR A 254 6.50 0.14 -16.12
C THR A 254 6.35 1.03 -17.35
N LYS A 255 6.93 0.64 -18.48
CA LYS A 255 6.80 1.38 -19.75
C LYS A 255 5.35 1.47 -20.23
N ALA A 256 4.59 0.39 -20.12
CA ALA A 256 3.18 0.36 -20.53
C ALA A 256 2.32 1.28 -19.64
N ILE A 257 2.55 1.27 -18.32
CA ILE A 257 1.84 2.15 -17.38
C ILE A 257 2.22 3.61 -17.63
N ASN A 258 3.50 3.93 -17.83
CA ASN A 258 3.94 5.29 -18.16
C ASN A 258 3.26 5.84 -19.43
N LYS A 259 3.11 5.00 -20.44
CA LYS A 259 2.34 5.37 -21.65
C LYS A 259 0.88 5.66 -21.30
N ALA A 260 0.26 4.80 -20.50
CA ALA A 260 -1.13 4.98 -20.07
C ALA A 260 -1.29 6.27 -19.24
N LEU A 261 -0.42 6.56 -18.27
CA LEU A 261 -0.44 7.81 -17.49
C LEU A 261 -0.32 9.05 -18.37
N LYS A 262 0.60 9.02 -19.34
CA LYS A 262 0.73 10.11 -20.33
C LYS A 262 -0.57 10.33 -21.13
N GLU A 263 -1.23 9.26 -21.56
CA GLU A 263 -2.51 9.33 -22.26
C GLU A 263 -3.63 9.88 -21.36
N LEU A 264 -3.70 9.43 -20.09
CA LEU A 264 -4.69 9.91 -19.13
C LEU A 264 -4.51 11.40 -18.80
N LYS A 265 -3.27 11.88 -18.77
CA LYS A 265 -2.96 13.30 -18.59
C LYS A 265 -3.35 14.10 -19.84
N SER A 266 -3.03 13.59 -21.04
CA SER A 266 -3.31 14.31 -22.29
C SER A 266 -4.79 14.35 -22.69
N ASP A 267 -5.62 13.40 -22.27
CA ASP A 267 -7.06 13.37 -22.55
C ASP A 267 -7.94 13.98 -21.45
N GLY A 268 -7.32 14.60 -20.43
CA GLY A 268 -8.01 15.29 -19.33
C GLY A 268 -8.61 14.36 -18.28
N THR A 269 -8.34 13.05 -18.34
CA THR A 269 -8.84 12.10 -17.34
C THR A 269 -8.23 12.39 -15.97
N MET A 270 -6.91 12.67 -15.89
CA MET A 270 -6.24 13.01 -14.62
C MET A 270 -6.88 14.25 -13.99
N ASP A 271 -7.03 15.34 -14.73
CA ASP A 271 -7.67 16.58 -14.26
C ASP A 271 -9.08 16.33 -13.71
N SER A 272 -9.83 15.45 -14.37
CA SER A 272 -11.19 15.08 -13.93
C SER A 272 -11.17 14.30 -12.61
N LEU A 273 -10.20 13.41 -12.41
CA LEU A 273 -10.03 12.65 -11.18
C LEU A 273 -9.54 13.55 -10.04
N GLU A 274 -8.61 14.46 -10.30
CA GLU A 274 -8.15 15.45 -9.32
C GLU A 274 -9.32 16.33 -8.84
N LYS A 275 -10.11 16.88 -9.76
CA LYS A 275 -11.32 17.66 -9.41
C LYS A 275 -12.33 16.86 -8.61
N LYS A 276 -12.50 15.58 -8.94
CA LYS A 276 -13.42 14.70 -8.21
C LYS A 276 -13.00 14.53 -6.75
N TRP A 277 -11.71 14.31 -6.49
CA TRP A 277 -11.22 13.92 -5.17
C TRP A 277 -10.70 15.10 -4.34
N PHE A 278 -10.14 16.12 -4.98
CA PHE A 278 -9.53 17.28 -4.30
C PHE A 278 -10.33 18.58 -4.51
N GLY A 279 -11.34 18.56 -5.39
CA GLY A 279 -12.13 19.75 -5.71
C GLY A 279 -11.46 20.69 -6.72
N THR A 280 -10.20 20.49 -7.02
CA THR A 280 -9.39 21.28 -7.97
C THR A 280 -8.34 20.38 -8.62
N THR A 281 -7.69 20.85 -9.67
CA THR A 281 -6.43 20.25 -10.17
C THR A 281 -5.28 20.66 -9.25
N ILE A 282 -4.38 19.72 -8.95
CA ILE A 282 -3.27 19.86 -8.02
C ILE A 282 -1.94 19.52 -8.69
#